data_122a27163ce843d48440767a21019cdd
#
_entry.id   122a27163ce843d48440767a21019cdd
#
_cell.length_a   1.000
_cell.length_b   1.000
_cell.length_c   1.000
_cell.angle_alpha   90.00
_cell.angle_beta   90.00
_cell.angle_gamma   90.00
#
_symmetry.space_group_name_H-M   'P 1'
#
loop_
_entity.id
_entity.type
_entity.pdbx_description
1 polymer ?
#
loop_
_entity_poly.entity_id
_entity_poly.type
_entity_poly.pdbx_seq_one_letter_code
_entity_poly.pdbx_strand_id
1 'polypeptide(L)'
;MNDIKMAALGALMLLAAWPAQAQPADPLARGRYLVESIAGCGNCHTPKGPQGDLPGLALAGGQVFDEPPFRAVASNITPDPETGIGRWTDAQIARAIREGIRPDGRIIGPPMPFELYRGISDNDLAAMVAYLRSVPPVRNAVAASE
;
A
#
# COMPACT_ATOMS: atom_id res chain seq x y z
N MET A 1 52.28 1.17 56.28
CA MET A 1 51.57 2.33 55.70
C MET A 1 51.64 2.17 54.18
N ASN A 2 50.60 1.54 53.57
CA ASN A 2 50.57 1.26 52.17
C ASN A 2 49.40 2.07 51.55
N ASP A 3 49.75 3.11 50.81
CA ASP A 3 48.78 3.93 50.03
C ASP A 3 48.36 3.17 48.76
N ILE A 4 47.11 2.71 48.74
CA ILE A 4 46.49 2.13 47.54
C ILE A 4 45.88 3.28 46.78
N LYS A 5 46.54 3.65 45.68
CA LYS A 5 45.98 4.58 44.70
C LYS A 5 44.93 3.86 43.82
N MET A 6 43.66 4.12 44.06
CA MET A 6 42.57 3.68 43.17
C MET A 6 42.57 4.52 41.91
N ALA A 7 42.93 3.92 40.78
CA ALA A 7 42.77 4.51 39.47
C ALA A 7 41.33 4.25 39.00
N ALA A 8 40.52 5.32 38.87
CA ALA A 8 39.19 5.25 38.30
C ALA A 8 39.31 5.19 36.75
N LEU A 9 39.04 4.02 36.19
CA LEU A 9 38.82 3.89 34.72
C LEU A 9 37.44 4.44 34.35
N GLY A 10 37.43 5.63 33.80
CA GLY A 10 36.22 6.17 33.14
C GLY A 10 35.94 5.44 31.83
N ALA A 11 34.93 4.61 31.80
CA ALA A 11 34.43 4.00 30.55
C ALA A 11 33.70 5.05 29.72
N LEU A 12 34.32 5.53 28.65
CA LEU A 12 33.70 6.41 27.65
C LEU A 12 32.74 5.58 26.79
N MET A 13 31.42 5.65 27.07
CA MET A 13 30.41 5.04 26.20
C MET A 13 30.30 5.86 24.92
N LEU A 14 30.86 5.36 23.84
CA LEU A 14 30.59 5.84 22.48
C LEU A 14 29.16 5.45 22.11
N LEU A 15 28.23 6.42 22.20
CA LEU A 15 26.90 6.30 21.61
C LEU A 15 27.08 6.29 20.08
N ALA A 16 27.07 5.10 19.49
CA ALA A 16 27.00 4.94 18.05
C ALA A 16 25.68 5.57 17.56
N ALA A 17 25.76 6.74 16.95
CA ALA A 17 24.62 7.34 16.25
C ALA A 17 24.24 6.41 15.09
N TRP A 18 23.07 5.77 15.20
CA TRP A 18 22.50 5.01 14.08
C TRP A 18 22.26 5.97 12.93
N PRO A 19 22.79 5.72 11.73
CA PRO A 19 22.55 6.61 10.61
C PRO A 19 21.04 6.66 10.33
N ALA A 20 20.43 7.84 10.41
CA ALA A 20 19.07 8.04 9.99
C ALA A 20 19.01 7.69 8.49
N GLN A 21 18.33 6.59 8.17
CA GLN A 21 18.14 6.22 6.76
C GLN A 21 17.25 7.29 6.13
N ALA A 22 17.84 8.11 5.26
CA ALA A 22 17.08 9.02 4.42
C ALA A 22 16.07 8.22 3.60
N GLN A 23 14.81 8.61 3.62
CA GLN A 23 13.78 8.01 2.77
C GLN A 23 14.22 8.13 1.31
N PRO A 24 13.95 7.11 0.47
CA PRO A 24 14.30 7.21 -0.95
C PRO A 24 13.74 8.50 -1.54
N ALA A 25 14.58 9.26 -2.21
CA ALA A 25 14.17 10.47 -2.92
C ALA A 25 13.29 10.16 -4.15
N ASP A 26 13.16 8.87 -4.52
CA ASP A 26 12.35 8.40 -5.63
C ASP A 26 10.91 8.10 -5.18
N PRO A 27 9.92 8.89 -5.60
CA PRO A 27 8.51 8.67 -5.28
C PRO A 27 7.98 7.31 -5.72
N LEU A 28 8.49 6.76 -6.83
CA LEU A 28 8.06 5.45 -7.32
C LEU A 28 8.53 4.32 -6.40
N ALA A 29 9.78 4.37 -5.96
CA ALA A 29 10.32 3.40 -5.00
C ALA A 29 9.55 3.48 -3.66
N ARG A 30 9.22 4.69 -3.19
CA ARG A 30 8.41 4.90 -2.00
C ARG A 30 7.00 4.36 -2.17
N GLY A 31 6.36 4.68 -3.29
CA GLY A 31 5.01 4.20 -3.64
C GLY A 31 4.96 2.69 -3.74
N ARG A 32 5.95 2.09 -4.38
CA ARG A 32 6.09 0.63 -4.45
C ARG A 32 6.15 -0.01 -3.07
N TYR A 33 7.01 0.48 -2.20
CA TYR A 33 7.13 -0.01 -0.83
C TYR A 33 5.80 0.08 -0.07
N LEU A 34 5.09 1.20 -0.20
CA LEU A 34 3.81 1.39 0.46
C LEU A 34 2.73 0.45 -0.08
N VAL A 35 2.59 0.35 -1.41
CA VAL A 35 1.56 -0.47 -2.05
C VAL A 35 1.81 -1.96 -1.90
N GLU A 36 3.05 -2.41 -2.10
CA GLU A 36 3.37 -3.85 -2.10
C GLU A 36 3.62 -4.41 -0.70
N SER A 37 4.20 -3.61 0.22
CA SER A 37 4.65 -4.11 1.52
C SER A 37 3.79 -3.63 2.69
N ILE A 38 3.52 -2.31 2.79
CA ILE A 38 2.87 -1.75 3.98
C ILE A 38 1.34 -1.88 3.89
N ALA A 39 0.74 -1.35 2.83
CA ALA A 39 -0.71 -1.46 2.60
C ALA A 39 -1.11 -2.83 2.05
N GLY A 40 -0.17 -3.57 1.45
CA GLY A 40 -0.38 -4.92 0.94
C GLY A 40 -1.53 -5.01 -0.07
N CYS A 41 -1.68 -4.02 -0.96
CA CYS A 41 -2.82 -3.93 -1.88
C CYS A 41 -3.01 -5.20 -2.71
N GLY A 42 -1.90 -5.85 -3.10
CA GLY A 42 -1.92 -7.12 -3.82
C GLY A 42 -2.58 -8.27 -3.07
N ASN A 43 -2.65 -8.22 -1.73
CA ASN A 43 -3.30 -9.28 -0.95
C ASN A 43 -4.78 -9.46 -1.32
N CYS A 44 -5.45 -8.37 -1.66
CA CYS A 44 -6.85 -8.36 -2.06
C CYS A 44 -7.01 -8.14 -3.57
N HIS A 45 -6.18 -7.26 -4.17
CA HIS A 45 -6.35 -6.85 -5.57
C HIS A 45 -5.60 -7.72 -6.58
N THR A 46 -4.88 -8.77 -6.15
CA THR A 46 -4.32 -9.80 -7.03
C THR A 46 -5.11 -11.09 -6.84
N PRO A 47 -5.78 -11.61 -7.88
CA PRO A 47 -6.59 -12.82 -7.74
C PRO A 47 -5.70 -14.02 -7.48
N LYS A 48 -6.20 -14.96 -6.70
CA LYS A 48 -5.46 -16.12 -6.24
C LYS A 48 -6.04 -17.42 -6.81
N GLY A 49 -5.13 -18.34 -7.14
CA GLY A 49 -5.42 -19.72 -7.49
C GLY A 49 -4.89 -20.68 -6.43
N PRO A 50 -4.97 -21.99 -6.67
CA PRO A 50 -4.51 -23.01 -5.72
C PRO A 50 -3.01 -22.93 -5.36
N GLN A 51 -2.21 -22.29 -6.20
CA GLN A 51 -0.76 -22.17 -6.03
C GLN A 51 -0.30 -20.74 -5.65
N GLY A 52 -1.23 -19.87 -5.24
CA GLY A 52 -0.95 -18.47 -4.92
C GLY A 52 -1.46 -17.49 -5.98
N ASP A 53 -0.78 -16.38 -6.15
CA ASP A 53 -1.18 -15.33 -7.08
C ASP A 53 -1.24 -15.82 -8.53
N LEU A 54 -2.30 -15.46 -9.24
CA LEU A 54 -2.44 -15.82 -10.65
C LEU A 54 -1.45 -15.02 -11.50
N PRO A 55 -0.60 -15.69 -12.30
CA PRO A 55 0.39 -15.00 -13.13
C PRO A 55 -0.23 -13.98 -14.09
N GLY A 56 0.41 -12.81 -14.22
CA GLY A 56 -0.02 -11.75 -15.13
C GLY A 56 -1.22 -10.93 -14.65
N LEU A 57 -1.78 -11.23 -13.49
CA LEU A 57 -2.95 -10.54 -12.93
C LEU A 57 -2.64 -9.71 -11.67
N ALA A 58 -1.39 -9.33 -11.47
CA ALA A 58 -1.00 -8.48 -10.35
C ALA A 58 -1.85 -7.19 -10.32
N LEU A 59 -2.49 -6.93 -9.18
CA LEU A 59 -3.36 -5.77 -8.94
C LEU A 59 -4.59 -5.68 -9.89
N ALA A 60 -4.89 -6.70 -10.67
CA ALA A 60 -5.96 -6.70 -11.66
C ALA A 60 -7.35 -6.97 -11.05
N GLY A 61 -7.46 -7.19 -9.76
CA GLY A 61 -8.73 -7.46 -9.08
C GLY A 61 -9.30 -8.85 -9.35
N GLY A 62 -10.54 -9.08 -8.91
CA GLY A 62 -11.24 -10.34 -9.13
C GLY A 62 -11.21 -11.30 -7.93
N GLN A 63 -10.46 -11.00 -6.87
CA GLN A 63 -10.57 -11.77 -5.63
C GLN A 63 -11.97 -11.58 -5.02
N VAL A 64 -12.65 -12.69 -4.75
CA VAL A 64 -13.98 -12.68 -4.14
C VAL A 64 -13.85 -12.87 -2.63
N PHE A 65 -14.58 -12.05 -1.89
CA PHE A 65 -14.80 -12.15 -0.46
C PHE A 65 -16.29 -12.41 -0.24
N ASP A 66 -16.63 -13.61 0.15
CA ASP A 66 -18.01 -14.03 0.37
C ASP A 66 -18.19 -14.31 1.87
N GLU A 67 -18.41 -13.24 2.61
CA GLU A 67 -18.51 -13.25 4.06
C GLU A 67 -19.77 -12.50 4.51
N PRO A 68 -20.86 -13.22 4.88
CA PRO A 68 -22.07 -12.56 5.31
C PRO A 68 -21.81 -11.53 6.42
N PRO A 69 -22.39 -10.30 6.37
CA PRO A 69 -23.51 -9.90 5.50
C PRO A 69 -23.12 -9.28 4.16
N PHE A 70 -21.88 -9.35 3.72
CA PHE A 70 -21.46 -8.73 2.44
C PHE A 70 -20.81 -9.75 1.50
N ARG A 71 -20.92 -9.47 0.21
CA ARG A 71 -20.14 -10.08 -0.83
C ARG A 71 -19.40 -9.01 -1.62
N ALA A 72 -18.07 -9.06 -1.58
CA ALA A 72 -17.24 -8.08 -2.26
C ALA A 72 -16.34 -8.74 -3.30
N VAL A 73 -16.08 -8.03 -4.38
CA VAL A 73 -15.10 -8.40 -5.39
C VAL A 73 -14.07 -7.28 -5.48
N ALA A 74 -12.80 -7.61 -5.25
CA ALA A 74 -11.73 -6.63 -5.34
C ALA A 74 -11.65 -6.04 -6.74
N SER A 75 -11.64 -4.71 -6.83
CA SER A 75 -11.57 -3.99 -8.10
C SER A 75 -10.21 -4.13 -8.76
N ASN A 76 -10.15 -4.01 -10.09
CA ASN A 76 -8.92 -3.80 -10.83
C ASN A 76 -8.36 -2.41 -10.50
N ILE A 77 -7.16 -2.35 -9.93
CA ILE A 77 -6.47 -1.10 -9.58
C ILE A 77 -5.22 -0.85 -10.43
N THR A 78 -5.09 -1.57 -11.55
CA THR A 78 -4.11 -1.24 -12.58
C THR A 78 -4.58 -0.02 -13.41
N PRO A 79 -3.67 0.68 -14.11
CA PRO A 79 -4.03 1.82 -14.93
C PRO A 79 -4.70 1.44 -16.27
N ASP A 80 -5.39 0.30 -16.32
CA ASP A 80 -6.21 -0.06 -17.47
C ASP A 80 -7.39 0.91 -17.60
N PRO A 81 -7.61 1.53 -18.79
CA PRO A 81 -8.64 2.55 -18.94
C PRO A 81 -10.07 1.99 -19.01
N GLU A 82 -10.23 0.69 -19.32
CA GLU A 82 -11.55 0.09 -19.51
C GLU A 82 -12.06 -0.58 -18.23
N THR A 83 -11.17 -1.28 -17.53
CA THR A 83 -11.57 -2.13 -16.39
C THR A 83 -10.92 -1.73 -15.07
N GLY A 84 -9.91 -0.85 -15.12
CA GLY A 84 -9.14 -0.41 -13.97
C GLY A 84 -9.36 1.07 -13.61
N ILE A 85 -8.32 1.67 -13.04
CA ILE A 85 -8.33 3.07 -12.59
C ILE A 85 -7.74 4.04 -13.64
N GLY A 86 -7.50 3.61 -14.88
CA GLY A 86 -6.80 4.39 -15.89
C GLY A 86 -7.48 5.71 -16.23
N ARG A 87 -8.81 5.78 -16.18
CA ARG A 87 -9.59 7.00 -16.45
C ARG A 87 -9.81 7.89 -15.22
N TRP A 88 -9.43 7.44 -14.02
CA TRP A 88 -9.59 8.23 -12.81
C TRP A 88 -8.52 9.30 -12.74
N THR A 89 -8.81 10.44 -12.15
CA THR A 89 -7.78 11.41 -11.79
C THR A 89 -6.98 10.94 -10.58
N ASP A 90 -5.78 11.49 -10.37
CA ASP A 90 -4.96 11.16 -9.21
C ASP A 90 -5.68 11.50 -7.90
N ALA A 91 -6.40 12.61 -7.87
CA ALA A 91 -7.23 12.99 -6.73
C ALA A 91 -8.36 11.98 -6.45
N GLN A 92 -8.97 11.40 -7.49
CA GLN A 92 -10.00 10.38 -7.33
C GLN A 92 -9.42 9.06 -6.80
N ILE A 93 -8.22 8.68 -7.27
CA ILE A 93 -7.52 7.49 -6.75
C ILE A 93 -7.15 7.72 -5.27
N ALA A 94 -6.56 8.87 -4.96
CA ALA A 94 -6.20 9.25 -3.60
C ALA A 94 -7.42 9.23 -2.66
N ARG A 95 -8.55 9.76 -3.10
CA ARG A 95 -9.80 9.78 -2.35
C ARG A 95 -10.34 8.36 -2.12
N ALA A 96 -10.27 7.49 -3.13
CA ALA A 96 -10.70 6.10 -2.98
C ALA A 96 -9.84 5.35 -1.95
N ILE A 97 -8.53 5.58 -1.93
CA ILE A 97 -7.62 4.96 -0.96
C ILE A 97 -7.89 5.47 0.46
N ARG A 98 -7.96 6.79 0.66
CA ARG A 98 -8.00 7.42 1.99
C ARG A 98 -9.39 7.51 2.58
N GLU A 99 -10.40 7.74 1.75
CA GLU A 99 -11.77 8.03 2.17
C GLU A 99 -12.76 6.92 1.79
N GLY A 100 -12.35 5.97 0.96
CA GLY A 100 -13.23 4.91 0.49
C GLY A 100 -14.32 5.40 -0.47
N ILE A 101 -14.09 6.51 -1.19
CA ILE A 101 -15.10 7.10 -2.09
C ILE A 101 -14.65 6.98 -3.54
N ARG A 102 -15.45 6.31 -4.35
CA ARG A 102 -15.23 6.15 -5.79
C ARG A 102 -15.59 7.42 -6.57
N PRO A 103 -15.13 7.57 -7.84
CA PRO A 103 -15.50 8.71 -8.69
C PRO A 103 -17.01 8.90 -8.92
N ASP A 104 -17.77 7.81 -8.87
CA ASP A 104 -19.23 7.81 -9.01
C ASP A 104 -19.96 8.11 -7.68
N GLY A 105 -19.23 8.41 -6.60
CA GLY A 105 -19.75 8.73 -5.28
C GLY A 105 -20.08 7.51 -4.42
N ARG A 106 -19.99 6.30 -4.94
CA ARG A 106 -20.22 5.09 -4.14
C ARG A 106 -19.13 4.91 -3.10
N ILE A 107 -19.53 4.44 -1.93
CA ILE A 107 -18.62 4.10 -0.83
C ILE A 107 -18.09 2.69 -1.07
N ILE A 108 -16.78 2.53 -0.90
CA ILE A 108 -16.12 1.24 -0.93
C ILE A 108 -16.40 0.55 0.41
N GLY A 109 -17.02 -0.61 0.34
CA GLY A 109 -17.32 -1.41 1.53
C GLY A 109 -16.14 -2.29 1.99
N PRO A 110 -16.35 -3.02 3.11
CA PRO A 110 -15.40 -4.01 3.55
C PRO A 110 -15.18 -5.09 2.44
N PRO A 111 -14.00 -5.75 2.41
CA PRO A 111 -12.94 -5.69 3.40
C PRO A 111 -11.88 -4.60 3.14
N MET A 112 -12.11 -3.63 2.22
CA MET A 112 -11.13 -2.57 1.94
C MET A 112 -10.94 -1.67 3.18
N PRO A 113 -9.74 -1.65 3.80
CA PRO A 113 -9.52 -1.01 5.10
C PRO A 113 -9.21 0.48 4.97
N PHE A 114 -9.96 1.24 4.17
CA PHE A 114 -9.69 2.67 3.90
C PHE A 114 -9.67 3.52 5.18
N GLU A 115 -10.38 3.11 6.22
CA GLU A 115 -10.37 3.81 7.52
C GLU A 115 -8.98 3.84 8.16
N LEU A 116 -8.19 2.77 7.98
CA LEU A 116 -6.80 2.72 8.44
C LEU A 116 -5.89 3.61 7.61
N TYR A 117 -6.28 3.92 6.38
CA TYR A 117 -5.48 4.71 5.44
C TYR A 117 -5.71 6.22 5.58
N ARG A 118 -6.66 6.66 6.42
CA ARG A 118 -6.91 8.09 6.70
C ARG A 118 -5.69 8.83 7.22
N GLY A 119 -4.80 8.12 7.93
CA GLY A 119 -3.57 8.67 8.49
C GLY A 119 -2.39 8.73 7.52
N ILE A 120 -2.52 8.26 6.28
CA ILE A 120 -1.45 8.32 5.28
C ILE A 120 -1.17 9.79 4.93
N SER A 121 0.11 10.20 4.99
CA SER A 121 0.52 11.55 4.62
C SER A 121 0.23 11.86 3.15
N ASP A 122 0.08 13.13 2.78
CA ASP A 122 -0.17 13.51 1.39
C ASP A 122 0.97 13.09 0.46
N ASN A 123 2.22 13.17 0.93
CA ASN A 123 3.37 12.73 0.16
C ASN A 123 3.38 11.21 -0.08
N ASP A 124 3.05 10.42 0.94
CA ASP A 124 2.97 8.96 0.80
C ASP A 124 1.81 8.55 -0.09
N LEU A 125 0.67 9.21 0.04
CA LEU A 125 -0.49 8.95 -0.81
C LEU A 125 -0.20 9.29 -2.27
N ALA A 126 0.46 10.43 -2.53
CA ALA A 126 0.90 10.81 -3.88
C ALA A 126 1.88 9.78 -4.46
N ALA A 127 2.81 9.28 -3.64
CA ALA A 127 3.74 8.22 -4.04
C ALA A 127 3.02 6.91 -4.39
N MET A 128 2.01 6.50 -3.60
CA MET A 128 1.18 5.33 -3.89
C MET A 128 0.43 5.49 -5.22
N VAL A 129 -0.17 6.65 -5.47
CA VAL A 129 -0.87 6.96 -6.73
C VAL A 129 0.10 6.91 -7.91
N ALA A 130 1.27 7.53 -7.79
CA ALA A 130 2.31 7.51 -8.83
C ALA A 130 2.74 6.06 -9.16
N TYR A 131 2.91 5.23 -8.13
CA TYR A 131 3.25 3.83 -8.35
C TYR A 131 2.13 3.05 -9.04
N LEU A 132 0.88 3.19 -8.61
CA LEU A 132 -0.28 2.55 -9.26
C LEU A 132 -0.45 2.98 -10.72
N ARG A 133 -0.04 4.22 -11.06
CA ARG A 133 0.01 4.69 -12.45
C ARG A 133 1.12 4.05 -13.27
N SER A 134 2.19 3.62 -12.64
CA SER A 134 3.39 3.08 -13.29
C SER A 134 3.35 1.57 -13.54
N VAL A 135 2.47 0.84 -12.87
CA VAL A 135 2.35 -0.61 -13.08
C VAL A 135 1.76 -0.92 -14.46
N PRO A 136 2.06 -2.09 -15.04
CA PRO A 136 1.47 -2.48 -16.32
C PRO A 136 -0.07 -2.49 -16.26
N PRO A 137 -0.78 -1.92 -17.26
CA PRO A 137 -2.21 -2.03 -17.34
C PRO A 137 -2.61 -3.47 -17.64
N VAL A 138 -3.57 -3.99 -16.89
CA VAL A 138 -4.10 -5.34 -17.09
C VAL A 138 -5.61 -5.23 -17.33
N ARG A 139 -6.08 -5.65 -18.49
CA ARG A 139 -7.51 -5.68 -18.78
C ARG A 139 -8.15 -6.88 -18.08
N ASN A 140 -8.91 -6.62 -17.03
CA ASN A 140 -9.66 -7.62 -16.29
C ASN A 140 -10.99 -7.04 -15.79
N ALA A 141 -12.08 -7.43 -16.44
CA ALA A 141 -13.42 -7.03 -16.03
C ALA A 141 -13.84 -7.87 -14.80
N VAL A 142 -14.08 -7.21 -13.68
CA VAL A 142 -14.51 -7.86 -12.44
C VAL A 142 -15.99 -7.64 -12.20
N ALA A 143 -16.65 -8.60 -11.54
CA ALA A 143 -18.06 -8.46 -11.16
C ALA A 143 -18.24 -7.29 -10.18
N ALA A 144 -19.45 -6.73 -10.14
CA ALA A 144 -19.79 -5.74 -9.10
C ALA A 144 -19.88 -6.43 -7.73
N SER A 145 -19.49 -5.70 -6.67
CA SER A 145 -19.80 -6.10 -5.30
C SER A 145 -21.30 -5.93 -5.01
N GLU A 146 -21.84 -6.77 -4.15
CA GLU A 146 -23.26 -6.82 -3.74
C GLU A 146 -23.39 -6.46 -2.26
#